data_c607eac91c5ad3c0ac0bc1ef317744a5
#
_entry.id   c607eac91c5ad3c0ac0bc1ef317744a5
#
_cell.length_a   1.000
_cell.length_b   1.000
_cell.length_c   1.000
_cell.angle_alpha   90.00
_cell.angle_beta   90.00
_cell.angle_gamma   90.00
#
_symmetry.space_group_name_H-M   'P 1'
#
loop_
_entity.id
_entity.type
_entity.pdbx_description
1 polymer ?
#
loop_
_entity_poly.entity_id
_entity_poly.type
_entity_poly.pdbx_seq_one_letter_code
_entity_poly.pdbx_strand_id
1 'polypeptide(L)'
;MNAKKKVKAPALPALLNRKISKTGQTRGADDDVIYQNRVNRCNTVLIPFHQWKKDSELRKFSSNFENGFIVLIQPQDYFSQSDPTQMLSQYALKLGENCLVFYETRHDWNTHNPLSLGWECANNRNAPLGGNYVARVPATTASHDSGKINHGYASQSPKGAGIRLYEYASSDTINNCRSQLEAIYWLCFDSVEVAIKYGMTKEGAEKRRELCLKKCEELGLLDYERLFQQRIINKKYHTICPFCLKELSGNGFYNRLEQAEGREVPDLTVTQINLFHIDELKYGEFNHRPYNLGWGCHHCNVVVKDSGIYPTLHWIKEILDRNSENGYEVK
;
A
#
# COMPACT_ATOMS: atom_id res chain seq x y z
N MET A 1 0.91 -42.79 7.98
CA MET A 1 0.13 -41.71 7.36
C MET A 1 0.95 -41.13 6.21
N ASN A 2 0.56 -41.41 4.97
CA ASN A 2 1.25 -40.91 3.78
C ASN A 2 0.99 -39.41 3.65
N ALA A 3 2.02 -38.57 3.82
CA ALA A 3 1.94 -37.16 3.51
C ALA A 3 1.56 -37.00 2.03
N LYS A 4 0.34 -36.52 1.76
CA LYS A 4 -0.10 -36.21 0.39
C LYS A 4 0.92 -35.19 -0.19
N LYS A 5 1.69 -35.63 -1.21
CA LYS A 5 2.58 -34.74 -1.97
C LYS A 5 1.75 -33.52 -2.41
N LYS A 6 2.06 -32.33 -1.90
CA LYS A 6 1.44 -31.07 -2.36
C LYS A 6 1.69 -30.94 -3.86
N VAL A 7 0.65 -31.07 -4.67
CA VAL A 7 0.73 -30.86 -6.11
C VAL A 7 1.18 -29.42 -6.35
N LYS A 8 2.36 -29.23 -6.93
CA LYS A 8 2.89 -27.91 -7.24
C LYS A 8 2.07 -27.33 -8.40
N ALA A 9 1.46 -26.18 -8.17
CA ALA A 9 0.70 -25.50 -9.21
C ALA A 9 1.64 -25.00 -10.33
N PRO A 10 1.23 -25.06 -11.62
CA PRO A 10 1.99 -24.48 -12.72
C PRO A 10 2.31 -23.01 -12.50
N ALA A 11 3.46 -22.55 -13.01
CA ALA A 11 3.88 -21.15 -12.83
C ALA A 11 3.01 -20.18 -13.66
N LEU A 12 2.67 -19.02 -13.08
CA LEU A 12 2.01 -17.95 -13.81
C LEU A 12 3.01 -17.24 -14.73
N PRO A 13 2.52 -16.60 -15.81
CA PRO A 13 3.35 -15.67 -16.62
C PRO A 13 4.01 -14.62 -15.72
N ALA A 14 5.29 -14.33 -15.97
CA ALA A 14 6.13 -13.56 -15.07
C ALA A 14 5.55 -12.16 -14.72
N LEU A 15 4.96 -11.48 -15.70
CA LEU A 15 4.39 -10.14 -15.48
C LEU A 15 3.14 -10.20 -14.57
N LEU A 16 2.24 -11.15 -14.80
CA LEU A 16 1.06 -11.36 -13.97
C LEU A 16 1.47 -11.69 -12.53
N ASN A 17 2.42 -12.62 -12.37
CA ASN A 17 2.93 -12.98 -11.04
C ASN A 17 3.53 -11.78 -10.30
N ARG A 18 4.29 -10.91 -11.00
CA ARG A 18 4.81 -9.67 -10.41
C ARG A 18 3.68 -8.72 -9.98
N LYS A 19 2.63 -8.56 -10.79
CA LYS A 19 1.48 -7.71 -10.45
C LYS A 19 0.77 -8.19 -9.19
N ILE A 20 0.47 -9.48 -9.10
CA ILE A 20 -0.15 -10.08 -7.91
C ILE A 20 0.77 -9.92 -6.70
N SER A 21 2.08 -10.14 -6.86
CA SER A 21 3.05 -10.01 -5.77
C SER A 21 3.18 -8.56 -5.26
N LYS A 22 3.00 -7.55 -6.13
CA LYS A 22 3.06 -6.13 -5.75
C LYS A 22 2.01 -5.71 -4.73
N THR A 23 0.88 -6.40 -4.62
CA THR A 23 -0.13 -6.08 -3.61
C THR A 23 0.39 -6.18 -2.17
N GLY A 24 1.42 -6.99 -1.93
CA GLY A 24 2.07 -7.09 -0.63
C GLY A 24 3.09 -5.97 -0.34
N GLN A 25 3.24 -5.00 -1.23
CA GLN A 25 4.27 -3.96 -1.12
C GLN A 25 3.65 -2.58 -1.23
N THR A 26 4.24 -1.65 -0.48
CA THR A 26 3.92 -0.22 -0.56
C THR A 26 5.20 0.60 -0.65
N ARG A 27 5.08 1.90 -0.85
CA ARG A 27 6.21 2.81 -0.68
C ARG A 27 6.57 2.85 0.80
N GLY A 28 7.86 2.85 1.11
CA GLY A 28 8.32 3.16 2.46
C GLY A 28 7.99 4.61 2.82
N ALA A 29 8.13 4.92 4.10
CA ALA A 29 7.92 6.28 4.59
C ALA A 29 8.91 7.32 4.02
N ASP A 30 9.95 6.88 3.31
CA ASP A 30 10.95 7.73 2.65
C ASP A 30 10.58 7.89 1.18
N ASP A 31 9.98 9.02 0.82
CA ASP A 31 9.43 9.28 -0.52
C ASP A 31 10.46 9.85 -1.51
N ASP A 32 11.67 10.21 -1.06
CA ASP A 32 12.69 10.85 -1.91
C ASP A 32 13.30 9.92 -2.96
N VAL A 33 13.13 8.60 -2.80
CA VAL A 33 13.59 7.60 -3.77
C VAL A 33 12.40 6.77 -4.25
N ILE A 34 11.59 7.37 -5.07
CA ILE A 34 10.24 6.93 -5.49
C ILE A 34 10.19 5.49 -6.06
N TYR A 35 11.29 4.94 -6.57
CA TYR A 35 11.26 3.68 -7.31
C TYR A 35 12.03 2.52 -6.68
N GLN A 36 12.81 2.76 -5.64
CA GLN A 36 13.70 1.75 -5.08
C GLN A 36 13.29 1.23 -3.69
N ASN A 37 12.45 1.96 -2.96
CA ASN A 37 12.10 1.65 -1.56
C ASN A 37 10.70 1.08 -1.39
N ARG A 38 10.40 -0.01 -2.10
CA ARG A 38 9.20 -0.78 -1.78
C ARG A 38 9.46 -1.65 -0.56
N VAL A 39 8.62 -1.50 0.45
CA VAL A 39 8.64 -2.31 1.67
C VAL A 39 7.40 -3.20 1.72
N ASN A 40 7.53 -4.36 2.37
CA ASN A 40 6.39 -5.22 2.61
C ASN A 40 5.39 -4.53 3.54
N ARG A 41 4.10 -4.71 3.30
CA ARG A 41 3.02 -4.16 4.11
C ARG A 41 3.01 -4.69 5.55
N CYS A 42 3.63 -5.85 5.79
CA CYS A 42 3.83 -6.41 7.13
C CYS A 42 5.12 -5.92 7.81
N ASN A 43 5.76 -4.87 7.29
CA ASN A 43 6.97 -4.30 7.88
C ASN A 43 6.65 -3.48 9.13
N THR A 44 7.69 -2.97 9.82
CA THR A 44 7.55 -2.09 10.99
C THR A 44 6.57 -0.95 10.71
N VAL A 45 5.62 -0.75 11.61
CA VAL A 45 4.54 0.23 11.46
C VAL A 45 4.94 1.56 12.12
N LEU A 46 4.74 2.65 11.40
CA LEU A 46 4.95 4.01 11.92
C LEU A 46 3.62 4.58 12.40
N ILE A 47 3.55 5.02 13.66
CA ILE A 47 2.35 5.53 14.30
C ILE A 47 2.60 6.94 14.82
N PRO A 48 1.82 7.95 14.40
CA PRO A 48 1.91 9.29 14.99
C PRO A 48 1.55 9.29 16.48
N PHE A 49 2.29 10.04 17.28
CA PHE A 49 2.10 10.08 18.74
C PHE A 49 0.69 10.55 19.15
N HIS A 50 0.13 11.52 18.46
CA HIS A 50 -1.23 12.00 18.76
C HIS A 50 -2.28 10.90 18.61
N GLN A 51 -2.10 9.97 17.65
CA GLN A 51 -2.99 8.83 17.46
C GLN A 51 -2.73 7.75 18.50
N TRP A 52 -1.46 7.47 18.81
CA TRP A 52 -1.09 6.56 19.89
C TRP A 52 -1.67 6.96 21.23
N LYS A 53 -1.68 8.27 21.55
CA LYS A 53 -2.32 8.79 22.76
C LYS A 53 -3.83 8.56 22.78
N LYS A 54 -4.48 8.83 21.64
CA LYS A 54 -5.94 8.86 21.54
C LYS A 54 -6.56 7.46 21.55
N ASP A 55 -5.90 6.47 20.96
CA ASP A 55 -6.49 5.17 20.65
C ASP A 55 -5.89 4.06 21.54
N SER A 56 -6.64 3.66 22.58
CA SER A 56 -6.24 2.57 23.48
C SER A 56 -6.30 1.19 22.78
N GLU A 57 -7.21 1.01 21.84
CA GLU A 57 -7.35 -0.25 21.09
C GLU A 57 -6.16 -0.43 20.16
N LEU A 58 -5.65 0.65 19.55
CA LEU A 58 -4.43 0.61 18.76
C LEU A 58 -3.24 0.09 19.58
N ARG A 59 -3.11 0.51 20.84
CA ARG A 59 -2.05 0.01 21.75
C ARG A 59 -2.16 -1.48 22.01
N LYS A 60 -3.37 -2.00 22.18
CA LYS A 60 -3.60 -3.45 22.31
C LYS A 60 -3.29 -4.19 21.01
N PHE A 61 -3.73 -3.63 19.88
CA PHE A 61 -3.52 -4.24 18.56
C PHE A 61 -2.06 -4.22 18.11
N SER A 62 -1.24 -3.30 18.61
CA SER A 62 0.18 -3.15 18.20
C SER A 62 1.02 -4.40 18.43
N SER A 63 0.62 -5.27 19.39
CA SER A 63 1.27 -6.57 19.60
C SER A 63 1.12 -7.53 18.41
N ASN A 64 0.18 -7.28 17.50
CA ASN A 64 -0.09 -8.10 16.31
C ASN A 64 0.69 -7.64 15.08
N PHE A 65 1.46 -6.54 15.16
CA PHE A 65 2.33 -6.11 14.09
C PHE A 65 3.56 -7.03 14.01
N GLU A 66 3.72 -7.75 12.91
CA GLU A 66 4.75 -8.80 12.74
C GLU A 66 6.18 -8.31 12.98
N ASN A 67 6.49 -7.08 12.53
CA ASN A 67 7.81 -6.47 12.66
C ASN A 67 7.83 -5.32 13.68
N GLY A 68 6.84 -5.29 14.58
CA GLY A 68 6.71 -4.26 15.59
C GLY A 68 6.22 -2.91 15.07
N PHE A 69 6.34 -1.89 15.91
CA PHE A 69 5.91 -0.53 15.60
C PHE A 69 6.92 0.50 16.13
N ILE A 70 6.84 1.70 15.60
CA ILE A 70 7.60 2.87 16.07
C ILE A 70 6.65 4.04 16.16
N VAL A 71 6.57 4.67 17.32
CA VAL A 71 5.78 5.89 17.50
C VAL A 71 6.63 7.10 17.15
N LEU A 72 6.11 7.97 16.28
CA LEU A 72 6.76 9.21 15.88
C LEU A 72 6.11 10.37 16.64
N ILE A 73 6.91 11.06 17.47
CA ILE A 73 6.48 12.22 18.24
C ILE A 73 7.04 13.50 17.60
N GLN A 74 6.21 14.52 17.47
CA GLN A 74 6.66 15.81 16.95
C GLN A 74 7.55 16.54 17.97
N PRO A 75 8.56 17.33 17.53
CA PRO A 75 9.44 18.06 18.43
C PRO A 75 8.68 18.96 19.43
N GLN A 76 7.62 19.64 18.99
CA GLN A 76 6.80 20.47 19.87
C GLN A 76 6.15 19.66 21.00
N ASP A 77 5.60 18.47 20.68
CA ASP A 77 4.99 17.60 21.69
C ASP A 77 6.01 17.08 22.68
N TYR A 78 7.22 16.78 22.23
CA TYR A 78 8.30 16.24 23.05
C TYR A 78 8.91 17.34 23.96
N PHE A 79 9.33 18.46 23.40
CA PHE A 79 10.03 19.53 24.12
C PHE A 79 9.12 20.47 24.91
N SER A 80 7.80 20.42 24.72
CA SER A 80 6.85 21.17 25.57
C SER A 80 6.68 20.57 26.96
N GLN A 81 7.15 19.37 27.19
CA GLN A 81 7.04 18.68 28.46
C GLN A 81 8.21 18.99 29.38
N SER A 82 7.93 19.20 30.68
CA SER A 82 9.00 19.36 31.69
C SER A 82 9.82 18.09 31.90
N ASP A 83 9.19 16.93 31.75
CA ASP A 83 9.84 15.61 31.75
C ASP A 83 9.28 14.74 30.60
N PRO A 84 9.89 14.84 29.40
CA PRO A 84 9.48 14.03 28.26
C PRO A 84 9.61 12.53 28.50
N THR A 85 10.56 12.08 29.32
CA THR A 85 10.78 10.65 29.61
C THR A 85 9.62 10.10 30.43
N GLN A 86 9.19 10.82 31.45
CA GLN A 86 8.04 10.43 32.25
C GLN A 86 6.75 10.42 31.41
N MET A 87 6.57 11.42 30.57
CA MET A 87 5.42 11.49 29.65
C MET A 87 5.38 10.29 28.71
N LEU A 88 6.49 9.93 28.05
CA LEU A 88 6.54 8.76 27.19
C LEU A 88 6.26 7.46 27.93
N SER A 89 6.77 7.31 29.16
CA SER A 89 6.57 6.12 30.00
C SER A 89 5.09 5.86 30.32
N GLN A 90 4.27 6.89 30.46
CA GLN A 90 2.81 6.76 30.66
C GLN A 90 2.10 6.07 29.49
N TYR A 91 2.70 6.08 28.32
CA TYR A 91 2.20 5.44 27.10
C TYR A 91 2.97 4.18 26.72
N ALA A 92 3.78 3.62 27.61
CA ALA A 92 4.68 2.49 27.36
C ALA A 92 5.65 2.75 26.21
N LEU A 93 6.13 4.00 26.08
CA LEU A 93 7.07 4.42 25.07
C LEU A 93 8.43 4.74 25.70
N LYS A 94 9.49 4.46 24.93
CA LYS A 94 10.85 4.80 25.30
C LYS A 94 11.61 5.29 24.07
N LEU A 95 12.18 6.49 24.19
CA LEU A 95 12.93 7.12 23.11
C LEU A 95 14.14 6.25 22.71
N GLY A 96 14.29 6.02 21.42
CA GLY A 96 15.34 5.18 20.86
C GLY A 96 15.06 3.66 20.90
N GLU A 97 13.96 3.23 21.49
CA GLU A 97 13.52 1.82 21.46
C GLU A 97 12.27 1.62 20.59
N ASN A 98 11.15 2.26 20.93
CA ASN A 98 9.89 2.19 20.20
C ASN A 98 9.28 3.56 19.89
N CYS A 99 10.00 4.64 20.20
CA CYS A 99 9.61 6.02 19.92
C CYS A 99 10.79 6.80 19.38
N LEU A 100 10.53 7.71 18.46
CA LEU A 100 11.51 8.65 17.89
C LEU A 100 10.90 10.03 17.76
N VAL A 101 11.74 11.06 17.92
CA VAL A 101 11.34 12.43 17.57
C VAL A 101 11.46 12.59 16.06
N PHE A 102 10.38 13.07 15.43
CA PHE A 102 10.26 13.18 13.99
C PHE A 102 10.24 14.63 13.53
N TYR A 103 11.29 15.04 12.84
CA TYR A 103 11.45 16.40 12.33
C TYR A 103 10.93 16.46 10.87
N GLU A 104 9.84 17.18 10.66
CA GLU A 104 9.24 17.38 9.33
C GLU A 104 9.51 18.78 8.77
N THR A 105 9.69 19.78 9.63
CA THR A 105 9.87 21.17 9.22
C THR A 105 11.26 21.70 9.55
N ARG A 106 11.71 22.67 8.76
CA ARG A 106 12.96 23.38 9.03
C ARG A 106 12.87 24.21 10.32
N HIS A 107 11.68 24.72 10.66
CA HIS A 107 11.44 25.44 11.89
C HIS A 107 11.75 24.55 13.10
N ASP A 108 11.18 23.36 13.14
CA ASP A 108 11.41 22.39 14.22
C ASP A 108 12.88 21.99 14.33
N TRP A 109 13.51 21.76 13.16
CA TRP A 109 14.93 21.43 13.09
C TRP A 109 15.81 22.54 13.68
N ASN A 110 15.52 23.79 13.37
CA ASN A 110 16.30 24.93 13.85
C ASN A 110 16.01 25.24 15.32
N THR A 111 14.77 25.08 15.76
CA THR A 111 14.35 25.39 17.13
C THR A 111 14.87 24.34 18.13
N HIS A 112 14.85 23.07 17.75
CA HIS A 112 15.22 21.94 18.60
C HIS A 112 16.27 21.07 17.89
N ASN A 113 17.39 21.69 17.48
CA ASN A 113 18.38 20.99 16.66
C ASN A 113 18.91 19.74 17.37
N PRO A 114 18.63 18.53 16.83
CA PRO A 114 19.02 17.28 17.50
C PRO A 114 20.53 17.11 17.61
N LEU A 115 21.29 17.69 16.68
CA LEU A 115 22.75 17.63 16.71
C LEU A 115 23.34 18.42 17.91
N SER A 116 22.72 19.56 18.26
CA SER A 116 23.12 20.34 19.45
C SER A 116 22.79 19.66 20.77
N LEU A 117 21.85 18.67 20.73
CA LEU A 117 21.48 17.84 21.87
C LEU A 117 22.37 16.58 21.99
N GLY A 118 23.31 16.39 21.08
CA GLY A 118 24.11 15.18 21.00
C GLY A 118 23.31 13.94 20.57
N TRP A 119 22.16 14.14 19.91
CA TRP A 119 21.31 13.05 19.47
C TRP A 119 21.81 12.46 18.15
N GLU A 120 21.62 11.15 18.01
CA GLU A 120 21.91 10.42 16.79
C GLU A 120 20.64 10.12 16.00
N CYS A 121 20.77 10.11 14.67
CA CYS A 121 19.72 9.66 13.79
C CYS A 121 19.54 8.14 13.91
N ALA A 122 18.31 7.69 14.04
CA ALA A 122 18.02 6.26 14.12
C ALA A 122 18.49 5.53 12.85
N ASN A 123 19.20 4.43 13.05
CA ASN A 123 19.79 3.62 11.99
C ASN A 123 19.24 2.19 11.94
N ASN A 124 18.38 1.83 12.89
CA ASN A 124 17.77 0.52 12.99
C ASN A 124 16.23 0.65 13.08
N ARG A 125 15.50 -0.34 12.58
CA ARG A 125 14.04 -0.45 12.66
C ARG A 125 13.54 -1.43 13.71
N ASN A 126 14.46 -2.18 14.29
CA ASN A 126 14.20 -3.09 15.38
C ASN A 126 14.78 -2.48 16.66
N ALA A 127 14.09 -2.65 17.79
CA ALA A 127 14.58 -2.17 19.07
C ALA A 127 15.91 -2.85 19.46
N PRO A 128 16.90 -2.09 19.94
CA PRO A 128 16.97 -0.63 20.02
C PRO A 128 17.17 0.02 18.64
N LEU A 129 16.59 1.21 18.44
CA LEU A 129 16.54 1.89 17.13
C LEU A 129 17.86 2.56 16.74
N GLY A 130 18.85 2.56 17.63
CA GLY A 130 20.19 3.09 17.38
C GLY A 130 20.23 4.61 17.16
N GLY A 131 19.29 5.35 17.76
CA GLY A 131 19.21 6.79 17.70
C GLY A 131 17.92 7.33 18.32
N ASN A 132 17.81 8.67 18.39
CA ASN A 132 16.73 9.35 19.09
C ASN A 132 15.72 10.02 18.16
N TYR A 133 16.10 10.27 16.90
CA TYR A 133 15.27 11.00 15.96
C TYR A 133 15.37 10.45 14.53
N VAL A 134 14.40 10.87 13.73
CA VAL A 134 14.43 10.83 12.26
C VAL A 134 14.00 12.18 11.72
N ALA A 135 14.45 12.56 10.53
CA ALA A 135 14.12 13.83 9.91
C ALA A 135 13.73 13.66 8.44
N ARG A 136 12.77 14.47 7.99
CA ARG A 136 12.33 14.62 6.59
C ARG A 136 12.23 16.09 6.21
N VAL A 137 13.18 16.88 6.61
CA VAL A 137 13.16 18.31 6.35
C VAL A 137 13.49 18.56 4.89
N PRO A 138 12.57 19.17 4.11
CA PRO A 138 12.83 19.46 2.69
C PRO A 138 14.01 20.40 2.52
N ALA A 139 14.81 20.16 1.48
CA ALA A 139 15.80 21.12 1.01
C ALA A 139 15.09 22.35 0.44
N THR A 140 15.52 23.55 0.88
CA THR A 140 15.09 24.80 0.24
C THR A 140 16.20 25.32 -0.64
N THR A 141 15.88 25.80 -1.84
CA THR A 141 16.83 26.46 -2.76
C THR A 141 17.41 27.76 -2.20
N ALA A 142 16.85 28.27 -1.11
CA ALA A 142 17.28 29.53 -0.45
C ALA A 142 18.39 29.35 0.58
N SER A 143 18.77 28.12 0.98
CA SER A 143 19.88 27.92 1.90
C SER A 143 21.18 27.73 1.12
N HIS A 144 22.10 28.67 1.27
CA HIS A 144 23.47 28.58 0.75
C HIS A 144 24.25 27.41 1.37
N ASP A 145 23.84 26.90 2.51
CA ASP A 145 24.26 25.63 3.04
C ASP A 145 23.44 24.53 2.37
N SER A 146 24.06 23.84 1.45
CA SER A 146 23.56 22.68 0.70
C SER A 146 23.09 21.50 1.55
N GLY A 147 22.69 21.74 2.77
CA GLY A 147 22.23 20.77 3.74
C GLY A 147 20.85 20.24 3.38
N LYS A 148 20.77 19.29 2.45
CA LYS A 148 19.72 18.30 2.44
C LYS A 148 19.70 17.64 3.82
N ILE A 149 18.76 18.05 4.67
CA ILE A 149 18.54 17.36 5.92
C ILE A 149 17.68 16.14 5.59
N ASN A 150 18.26 15.13 5.01
CA ASN A 150 17.68 13.82 4.75
C ASN A 150 18.26 12.82 5.74
N HIS A 151 17.96 13.03 7.01
CA HIS A 151 18.26 12.07 8.06
C HIS A 151 17.07 11.13 8.24
N GLY A 152 16.68 10.42 7.18
CA GLY A 152 15.69 9.35 7.27
C GLY A 152 16.36 8.04 7.66
N TYR A 153 15.58 7.08 8.15
CA TYR A 153 15.99 5.70 8.38
C TYR A 153 16.76 5.07 7.21
N ALA A 154 16.67 5.65 6.04
CA ALA A 154 17.07 5.04 4.80
C ALA A 154 18.35 5.57 4.20
N SER A 155 19.10 6.44 4.86
CA SER A 155 20.35 6.98 4.29
C SER A 155 21.37 5.88 3.91
N GLN A 156 21.20 4.67 4.41
CA GLN A 156 22.05 3.53 4.08
C GLN A 156 21.30 2.24 3.73
N SER A 157 19.97 2.20 3.82
CA SER A 157 19.16 1.03 3.51
C SER A 157 18.16 1.32 2.41
N PRO A 158 18.17 0.56 1.28
CA PRO A 158 17.19 0.73 0.21
C PRO A 158 15.75 0.35 0.60
N LYS A 159 15.49 0.02 1.87
CA LYS A 159 14.20 -0.54 2.32
C LYS A 159 13.31 0.41 3.11
N GLY A 160 13.62 1.70 3.20
CA GLY A 160 12.80 2.68 3.91
C GLY A 160 12.59 2.42 5.41
N ALA A 161 12.06 3.40 6.14
CA ALA A 161 11.93 3.39 7.60
C ALA A 161 10.82 2.48 8.13
N GLY A 162 9.85 2.17 7.31
CA GLY A 162 8.67 1.44 7.71
C GLY A 162 7.48 1.83 6.85
N ILE A 163 6.29 1.43 7.25
CA ILE A 163 5.05 1.72 6.55
C ILE A 163 4.13 2.55 7.43
N ARG A 164 3.24 3.29 6.81
CA ARG A 164 2.19 4.01 7.54
C ARG A 164 1.17 3.02 8.07
N LEU A 165 0.60 3.31 9.23
CA LEU A 165 -0.37 2.43 9.90
C LEU A 165 -1.49 1.96 8.96
N TYR A 166 -2.10 2.87 8.19
CA TYR A 166 -3.21 2.55 7.29
C TYR A 166 -2.83 1.67 6.08
N GLU A 167 -1.54 1.49 5.82
CA GLU A 167 -1.03 0.63 4.75
C GLU A 167 -0.68 -0.78 5.26
N TYR A 168 -0.73 -1.00 6.57
CA TYR A 168 -0.37 -2.29 7.17
C TYR A 168 -1.34 -3.40 6.76
N ALA A 169 -0.76 -4.54 6.45
CA ALA A 169 -1.48 -5.81 6.33
C ALA A 169 -0.57 -6.95 6.78
N SER A 170 -1.10 -7.90 7.56
CA SER A 170 -0.34 -9.07 7.97
C SER A 170 0.04 -9.96 6.78
N SER A 171 1.06 -10.80 6.93
CA SER A 171 1.47 -11.74 5.89
C SER A 171 0.33 -12.65 5.43
N ASP A 172 -0.53 -13.08 6.35
CA ASP A 172 -1.69 -13.90 6.02
C ASP A 172 -2.71 -13.11 5.20
N THR A 173 -3.01 -11.87 5.60
CA THR A 173 -3.87 -10.98 4.83
C THR A 173 -3.30 -10.74 3.42
N ILE A 174 -2.00 -10.48 3.29
CA ILE A 174 -1.34 -10.31 1.99
C ILE A 174 -1.46 -11.57 1.14
N ASN A 175 -1.25 -12.76 1.73
CA ASN A 175 -1.36 -14.03 1.01
C ASN A 175 -2.79 -14.30 0.55
N ASN A 176 -3.79 -13.97 1.37
CA ASN A 176 -5.19 -14.04 1.01
C ASN A 176 -5.55 -13.07 -0.12
N CYS A 177 -5.09 -11.82 -0.05
CA CYS A 177 -5.23 -10.84 -1.13
C CYS A 177 -4.63 -11.35 -2.45
N ARG A 178 -3.42 -11.93 -2.42
CA ARG A 178 -2.77 -12.50 -3.60
C ARG A 178 -3.56 -13.66 -4.19
N SER A 179 -4.07 -14.55 -3.34
CA SER A 179 -4.90 -15.68 -3.79
C SER A 179 -6.19 -15.20 -4.44
N GLN A 180 -6.89 -14.24 -3.82
CA GLN A 180 -8.12 -13.67 -4.37
C GLN A 180 -7.86 -12.90 -5.67
N LEU A 181 -6.82 -12.07 -5.75
CA LEU A 181 -6.48 -11.33 -6.96
C LEU A 181 -6.11 -12.26 -8.13
N GLU A 182 -5.46 -13.39 -7.85
CA GLU A 182 -5.24 -14.43 -8.87
C GLU A 182 -6.55 -15.05 -9.31
N ALA A 183 -7.47 -15.38 -8.37
CA ALA A 183 -8.77 -15.94 -8.70
C ALA A 183 -9.59 -14.95 -9.55
N ILE A 184 -9.61 -13.67 -9.20
CA ILE A 184 -10.28 -12.63 -9.97
C ILE A 184 -9.66 -12.49 -11.38
N TYR A 185 -8.35 -12.65 -11.57
CA TYR A 185 -7.75 -12.73 -12.90
C TYR A 185 -8.34 -13.89 -13.71
N TRP A 186 -8.48 -15.09 -13.09
CA TRP A 186 -9.04 -16.27 -13.76
C TRP A 186 -10.54 -16.13 -14.08
N LEU A 187 -11.23 -15.13 -13.52
CA LEU A 187 -12.61 -14.76 -13.87
C LEU A 187 -12.68 -13.75 -15.02
N CYS A 188 -11.57 -13.25 -15.57
CA CYS A 188 -11.61 -12.52 -16.84
C CYS A 188 -12.07 -13.46 -17.95
N PHE A 189 -12.92 -12.98 -18.85
CA PHE A 189 -13.61 -13.80 -19.85
C PHE A 189 -12.65 -14.55 -20.83
N ASP A 190 -11.43 -14.04 -21.00
CA ASP A 190 -10.40 -14.55 -21.91
C ASP A 190 -9.11 -14.99 -21.18
N SER A 191 -9.17 -15.20 -19.88
CA SER A 191 -7.99 -15.39 -19.03
C SER A 191 -7.12 -16.59 -19.41
N VAL A 192 -7.74 -17.72 -19.82
CA VAL A 192 -7.02 -18.96 -20.18
C VAL A 192 -6.28 -18.76 -21.51
N GLU A 193 -6.94 -18.23 -22.53
CA GLU A 193 -6.37 -17.96 -23.85
C GLU A 193 -5.21 -16.99 -23.73
N VAL A 194 -5.38 -15.96 -22.90
CA VAL A 194 -4.35 -14.96 -22.66
C VAL A 194 -3.15 -15.57 -21.90
N ALA A 195 -3.39 -16.38 -20.88
CA ALA A 195 -2.31 -17.05 -20.15
C ALA A 195 -1.47 -17.96 -21.07
N ILE A 196 -2.12 -18.65 -22.01
CA ILE A 196 -1.45 -19.45 -23.05
C ILE A 196 -0.63 -18.55 -23.97
N LYS A 197 -1.20 -17.46 -24.47
CA LYS A 197 -0.50 -16.48 -25.33
C LYS A 197 0.78 -15.96 -24.65
N TYR A 198 0.80 -15.84 -23.33
CA TYR A 198 1.93 -15.35 -22.56
C TYR A 198 2.77 -16.44 -21.89
N GLY A 199 2.76 -17.65 -22.45
CA GLY A 199 3.76 -18.70 -22.20
C GLY A 199 3.34 -19.85 -21.29
N MET A 200 2.05 -19.97 -20.94
CA MET A 200 1.56 -21.21 -20.31
C MET A 200 1.16 -22.24 -21.36
N THR A 201 1.26 -23.53 -21.00
CA THR A 201 0.57 -24.56 -21.79
C THR A 201 -0.93 -24.52 -21.48
N LYS A 202 -1.76 -25.08 -22.37
CA LYS A 202 -3.21 -25.14 -22.16
C LYS A 202 -3.53 -25.90 -20.87
N GLU A 203 -3.00 -27.09 -20.72
CA GLU A 203 -3.18 -27.94 -19.54
C GLU A 203 -2.65 -27.24 -18.26
N GLY A 204 -1.55 -26.50 -18.38
CA GLY A 204 -0.98 -25.71 -17.29
C GLY A 204 -1.90 -24.59 -16.84
N ALA A 205 -2.48 -23.84 -17.78
CA ALA A 205 -3.40 -22.74 -17.50
C ALA A 205 -4.71 -23.24 -16.86
N GLU A 206 -5.33 -24.28 -17.46
CA GLU A 206 -6.56 -24.87 -16.92
C GLU A 206 -6.35 -25.45 -15.52
N LYS A 207 -5.27 -26.19 -15.31
CA LYS A 207 -4.93 -26.75 -14.00
C LYS A 207 -4.63 -25.66 -12.95
N ARG A 208 -3.92 -24.62 -13.34
CA ARG A 208 -3.63 -23.49 -12.43
C ARG A 208 -4.89 -22.77 -12.00
N ARG A 209 -5.78 -22.50 -12.97
CA ARG A 209 -7.09 -21.89 -12.72
C ARG A 209 -7.90 -22.73 -11.75
N GLU A 210 -8.06 -24.04 -12.02
CA GLU A 210 -8.80 -24.95 -11.16
C GLU A 210 -8.25 -24.96 -9.72
N LEU A 211 -6.94 -25.14 -9.56
CA LEU A 211 -6.29 -25.14 -8.24
C LEU A 211 -6.46 -23.81 -7.50
N CYS A 212 -6.37 -22.69 -8.21
CA CYS A 212 -6.53 -21.37 -7.63
C CYS A 212 -7.97 -21.12 -7.14
N LEU A 213 -8.96 -21.40 -7.99
CA LEU A 213 -10.37 -21.21 -7.65
C LEU A 213 -10.78 -22.10 -6.49
N LYS A 214 -10.46 -23.39 -6.54
CA LYS A 214 -10.72 -24.33 -5.44
C LYS A 214 -10.10 -23.88 -4.12
N LYS A 215 -8.82 -23.44 -4.14
CA LYS A 215 -8.16 -22.92 -2.95
C LYS A 215 -8.88 -21.69 -2.40
N CYS A 216 -9.34 -20.78 -3.26
CA CYS A 216 -10.05 -19.58 -2.84
C CYS A 216 -11.43 -19.90 -2.27
N GLU A 217 -12.14 -20.90 -2.80
CA GLU A 217 -13.39 -21.42 -2.24
C GLU A 217 -13.15 -21.98 -0.83
N GLU A 218 -12.16 -22.84 -0.65
CA GLU A 218 -11.78 -23.43 0.64
C GLU A 218 -11.41 -22.36 1.69
N LEU A 219 -10.86 -21.23 1.27
CA LEU A 219 -10.47 -20.12 2.14
C LEU A 219 -11.58 -19.06 2.32
N GLY A 220 -12.76 -19.23 1.72
CA GLY A 220 -13.83 -18.23 1.75
C GLY A 220 -13.49 -16.93 1.01
N LEU A 221 -12.59 -16.99 0.04
CA LEU A 221 -12.13 -15.84 -0.75
C LEU A 221 -12.86 -15.69 -2.09
N LEU A 222 -13.80 -16.59 -2.39
CA LEU A 222 -14.54 -16.63 -3.65
C LEU A 222 -16.05 -16.69 -3.40
N ASP A 223 -16.52 -15.75 -2.58
CA ASP A 223 -17.95 -15.48 -2.40
C ASP A 223 -18.42 -14.59 -3.57
N TYR A 224 -19.11 -15.19 -4.53
CA TYR A 224 -19.56 -14.53 -5.76
C TYR A 224 -20.56 -13.41 -5.49
N GLU A 225 -21.45 -13.56 -4.53
CA GLU A 225 -22.38 -12.51 -4.17
C GLU A 225 -21.67 -11.29 -3.60
N ARG A 226 -20.76 -11.52 -2.68
CA ARG A 226 -19.92 -10.46 -2.10
C ARG A 226 -19.03 -9.81 -3.15
N LEU A 227 -18.41 -10.57 -4.06
CA LEU A 227 -17.61 -10.02 -5.16
C LEU A 227 -18.46 -9.14 -6.08
N PHE A 228 -19.72 -9.54 -6.34
CA PHE A 228 -20.67 -8.74 -7.12
C PHE A 228 -21.06 -7.45 -6.38
N GLN A 229 -21.42 -7.53 -5.10
CA GLN A 229 -21.75 -6.36 -4.27
C GLN A 229 -20.58 -5.37 -4.17
N GLN A 230 -19.34 -5.87 -4.12
CA GLN A 230 -18.11 -5.07 -4.13
C GLN A 230 -17.69 -4.61 -5.53
N ARG A 231 -18.54 -4.80 -6.57
CA ARG A 231 -18.28 -4.35 -7.94
C ARG A 231 -17.01 -4.95 -8.56
N ILE A 232 -16.59 -6.13 -8.11
CA ILE A 232 -15.40 -6.83 -8.61
C ILE A 232 -15.75 -7.70 -9.82
N ILE A 233 -16.95 -8.29 -9.83
CA ILE A 233 -17.49 -9.10 -10.92
C ILE A 233 -18.88 -8.60 -11.34
N ASN A 234 -19.29 -8.98 -12.55
CA ASN A 234 -20.65 -8.75 -13.03
C ASN A 234 -21.58 -9.96 -12.82
N LYS A 235 -22.83 -9.85 -13.27
CA LYS A 235 -23.85 -10.94 -13.20
C LYS A 235 -23.48 -12.21 -13.97
N LYS A 236 -22.50 -12.13 -14.89
CA LYS A 236 -21.96 -13.28 -15.63
C LYS A 236 -20.74 -13.89 -14.93
N TYR A 237 -20.42 -13.41 -13.73
CA TYR A 237 -19.21 -13.74 -12.96
C TYR A 237 -17.89 -13.37 -13.66
N HIS A 238 -17.92 -12.46 -14.63
CA HIS A 238 -16.73 -11.91 -15.25
C HIS A 238 -16.18 -10.75 -14.43
N THR A 239 -14.86 -10.68 -14.32
CA THR A 239 -14.15 -9.57 -13.68
C THR A 239 -14.40 -8.26 -14.41
N ILE A 240 -14.75 -7.23 -13.65
CA ILE A 240 -15.02 -5.88 -14.15
C ILE A 240 -14.13 -4.85 -13.45
N CYS A 241 -13.96 -3.69 -14.08
CA CYS A 241 -13.42 -2.52 -13.39
C CYS A 241 -14.43 -2.01 -12.36
N PRO A 242 -14.09 -1.91 -11.06
CA PRO A 242 -15.05 -1.54 -10.03
C PRO A 242 -15.66 -0.14 -10.22
N PHE A 243 -14.97 0.75 -10.93
CA PHE A 243 -15.41 2.13 -11.15
C PHE A 243 -16.28 2.28 -12.39
N CYS A 244 -15.77 1.95 -13.58
CA CYS A 244 -16.52 2.13 -14.86
C CYS A 244 -17.34 0.91 -15.27
N LEU A 245 -17.28 -0.21 -14.53
CA LEU A 245 -18.03 -1.46 -14.75
C LEU A 245 -17.72 -2.17 -16.07
N LYS A 246 -16.69 -1.74 -16.81
CA LYS A 246 -16.26 -2.42 -18.04
C LYS A 246 -15.69 -3.80 -17.72
N GLU A 247 -16.09 -4.82 -18.48
CA GLU A 247 -15.48 -6.15 -18.41
C GLU A 247 -13.98 -6.07 -18.75
N LEU A 248 -13.16 -6.78 -17.96
CA LEU A 248 -11.72 -6.76 -18.10
C LEU A 248 -11.23 -7.97 -18.89
N SER A 249 -10.40 -7.70 -19.88
CA SER A 249 -9.66 -8.72 -20.63
C SER A 249 -8.33 -9.02 -19.97
N GLY A 250 -7.94 -10.29 -19.92
CA GLY A 250 -6.62 -10.73 -19.49
C GLY A 250 -5.47 -10.03 -20.24
N ASN A 251 -5.67 -9.63 -21.51
CA ASN A 251 -4.67 -8.90 -22.28
C ASN A 251 -4.28 -7.56 -21.63
N GLY A 252 -5.21 -6.88 -20.95
CA GLY A 252 -4.96 -5.61 -20.29
C GLY A 252 -3.94 -5.69 -19.16
N PHE A 253 -3.64 -6.89 -18.64
CA PHE A 253 -2.58 -7.09 -17.64
C PHE A 253 -1.17 -7.05 -18.26
N TYR A 254 -1.05 -7.18 -19.56
CA TYR A 254 0.22 -7.24 -20.29
C TYR A 254 0.44 -6.05 -21.20
N ASN A 255 -0.63 -5.44 -21.72
CA ASN A 255 -0.56 -4.28 -22.59
C ASN A 255 -0.06 -3.07 -21.80
N ARG A 256 1.11 -2.54 -22.19
CA ARG A 256 1.67 -1.32 -21.60
C ARG A 256 0.84 -0.11 -22.00
N LEU A 257 0.90 0.93 -21.17
CA LEU A 257 0.35 2.23 -21.54
C LEU A 257 1.44 3.07 -22.22
N GLU A 258 1.07 3.75 -23.28
CA GLU A 258 1.98 4.66 -24.01
C GLU A 258 2.61 5.72 -23.12
N GLN A 259 1.87 6.22 -22.14
CA GLN A 259 2.39 7.17 -21.13
C GLN A 259 3.52 6.63 -20.25
N ALA A 260 3.72 5.30 -20.22
CA ALA A 260 4.84 4.70 -19.50
C ALA A 260 6.15 4.72 -20.30
N GLU A 261 6.09 4.94 -21.59
CA GLU A 261 7.25 4.93 -22.49
C GLU A 261 8.11 6.19 -22.37
N GLY A 262 7.52 7.33 -21.97
CA GLY A 262 8.23 8.61 -21.81
C GLY A 262 8.92 8.81 -20.45
N ARG A 263 8.98 7.82 -19.57
CA ARG A 263 9.64 7.92 -18.27
C ARG A 263 11.06 7.35 -18.33
N GLU A 264 12.03 8.05 -17.73
CA GLU A 264 13.44 7.62 -17.64
C GLU A 264 13.62 6.23 -16.99
N VAL A 265 12.67 5.83 -16.14
CA VAL A 265 12.64 4.48 -15.57
C VAL A 265 11.27 3.85 -15.88
N PRO A 266 11.17 2.99 -16.90
CA PRO A 266 9.92 2.34 -17.24
C PRO A 266 9.48 1.40 -16.13
N ASP A 267 8.38 1.74 -15.43
CA ASP A 267 7.71 0.78 -14.58
C ASP A 267 7.00 -0.25 -15.48
N LEU A 268 7.68 -1.37 -15.72
CA LEU A 268 7.21 -2.48 -16.55
C LEU A 268 5.87 -3.06 -16.10
N THR A 269 5.34 -2.61 -14.97
CA THR A 269 4.06 -3.07 -14.42
C THR A 269 2.92 -2.06 -14.62
N VAL A 270 3.19 -0.88 -15.20
CA VAL A 270 2.15 0.07 -15.57
C VAL A 270 1.53 -0.38 -16.89
N THR A 271 0.40 -1.04 -16.80
CA THR A 271 -0.36 -1.58 -17.92
C THR A 271 -1.79 -1.07 -17.85
N GLN A 272 -2.62 -1.44 -18.83
CA GLN A 272 -4.02 -1.01 -18.93
C GLN A 272 -4.84 -1.40 -17.68
N ILE A 273 -4.48 -2.51 -17.01
CA ILE A 273 -5.14 -2.98 -15.79
C ILE A 273 -4.16 -2.96 -14.63
N ASN A 274 -4.57 -2.36 -13.52
CA ASN A 274 -3.79 -2.24 -12.30
C ASN A 274 -4.59 -2.66 -11.06
N LEU A 275 -3.89 -2.85 -9.94
CA LEU A 275 -4.50 -3.06 -8.64
C LEU A 275 -5.37 -1.84 -8.29
N PHE A 276 -6.58 -2.10 -7.78
CA PHE A 276 -7.56 -1.12 -7.44
C PHE A 276 -8.06 -1.33 -6.01
N HIS A 277 -8.09 -0.27 -5.19
CA HIS A 277 -8.77 -0.27 -3.90
C HIS A 277 -10.19 0.24 -4.08
N ILE A 278 -11.17 -0.48 -3.57
CA ILE A 278 -12.60 -0.15 -3.69
C ILE A 278 -12.95 0.92 -2.68
N ASP A 279 -12.62 0.68 -1.42
CA ASP A 279 -12.70 1.65 -0.35
C ASP A 279 -11.32 2.22 -0.05
N GLU A 280 -11.31 3.48 0.34
CA GLU A 280 -10.11 4.22 0.70
C GLU A 280 -9.29 3.54 1.81
N LEU A 281 -7.96 3.66 1.72
CA LEU A 281 -7.07 3.32 2.82
C LEU A 281 -7.08 4.44 3.86
N LYS A 282 -7.78 4.24 4.97
CA LYS A 282 -7.97 5.23 6.04
C LYS A 282 -7.21 4.86 7.31
N TYR A 283 -6.89 5.88 8.07
CA TYR A 283 -6.41 5.72 9.44
C TYR A 283 -7.42 4.96 10.30
N GLY A 284 -6.95 3.98 11.08
CA GLY A 284 -7.78 3.16 11.96
C GLY A 284 -8.54 2.04 11.25
N GLU A 285 -8.51 1.98 9.92
CA GLU A 285 -9.11 0.93 9.13
C GLU A 285 -8.01 0.14 8.40
N PHE A 286 -8.00 -1.19 8.59
CA PHE A 286 -7.07 -2.08 7.89
C PHE A 286 -7.67 -2.52 6.55
N ASN A 287 -7.85 -1.56 5.64
CA ASN A 287 -8.58 -1.75 4.40
C ASN A 287 -7.80 -2.48 3.30
N HIS A 288 -6.50 -2.74 3.49
CA HIS A 288 -5.76 -3.61 2.57
C HIS A 288 -6.07 -5.08 2.89
N ARG A 289 -7.22 -5.55 2.41
CA ARG A 289 -7.78 -6.87 2.72
C ARG A 289 -8.54 -7.45 1.53
N PRO A 290 -8.82 -8.77 1.52
CA PRO A 290 -9.73 -9.36 0.54
C PRO A 290 -11.06 -8.63 0.46
N TYR A 291 -11.67 -8.63 -0.72
CA TYR A 291 -12.91 -7.94 -1.09
C TYR A 291 -12.85 -6.40 -1.08
N ASN A 292 -11.73 -5.81 -0.68
CA ASN A 292 -11.45 -4.40 -0.90
C ASN A 292 -10.42 -4.16 -2.02
N LEU A 293 -9.91 -5.24 -2.60
CA LEU A 293 -8.95 -5.22 -3.70
C LEU A 293 -9.58 -5.85 -4.94
N GLY A 294 -9.38 -5.22 -6.07
CA GLY A 294 -9.78 -5.71 -7.38
C GLY A 294 -8.80 -5.30 -8.47
N TRP A 295 -9.14 -5.61 -9.69
CA TRP A 295 -8.45 -5.14 -10.87
C TRP A 295 -9.27 -4.04 -11.52
N GLY A 296 -8.64 -2.94 -11.92
CA GLY A 296 -9.33 -1.81 -12.55
C GLY A 296 -8.53 -1.21 -13.69
N CYS A 297 -9.23 -0.49 -14.57
CA CYS A 297 -8.59 0.28 -15.64
C CYS A 297 -7.62 1.29 -15.04
N HIS A 298 -6.48 1.47 -15.68
CA HIS A 298 -5.48 2.45 -15.23
C HIS A 298 -6.08 3.87 -15.09
N HIS A 299 -6.80 4.32 -16.10
CA HIS A 299 -7.46 5.63 -16.06
C HIS A 299 -8.39 5.77 -14.85
N CYS A 300 -9.25 4.77 -14.62
CA CYS A 300 -10.13 4.77 -13.46
C CYS A 300 -9.36 4.81 -12.13
N ASN A 301 -8.26 4.07 -12.03
CA ASN A 301 -7.41 4.06 -10.84
C ASN A 301 -6.73 5.41 -10.59
N VAL A 302 -6.34 6.13 -11.65
CA VAL A 302 -5.78 7.48 -11.54
C VAL A 302 -6.83 8.49 -11.09
N VAL A 303 -8.08 8.36 -11.55
CA VAL A 303 -9.19 9.27 -11.17
C VAL A 303 -9.61 9.03 -9.72
N VAL A 304 -9.80 7.78 -9.32
CA VAL A 304 -10.27 7.44 -7.96
C VAL A 304 -9.16 7.62 -6.91
N LYS A 305 -7.91 7.25 -7.25
CA LYS A 305 -6.77 7.28 -6.32
C LYS A 305 -7.11 6.63 -4.97
N ASP A 306 -6.98 7.43 -3.91
CA ASP A 306 -7.21 6.99 -2.52
C ASP A 306 -8.58 7.45 -1.98
N SER A 307 -9.40 8.11 -2.80
CA SER A 307 -10.70 8.67 -2.36
C SER A 307 -11.82 7.63 -2.24
N GLY A 308 -11.64 6.45 -2.87
CA GLY A 308 -12.70 5.44 -2.96
C GLY A 308 -13.71 5.72 -4.07
N ILE A 309 -14.50 4.71 -4.39
CA ILE A 309 -15.42 4.75 -5.56
C ILE A 309 -16.58 5.72 -5.34
N TYR A 310 -17.29 5.59 -4.23
CA TYR A 310 -18.53 6.35 -4.01
C TYR A 310 -18.29 7.86 -3.84
N PRO A 311 -17.31 8.32 -3.06
CA PRO A 311 -16.97 9.75 -3.00
C PRO A 311 -16.57 10.31 -4.38
N THR A 312 -15.83 9.54 -5.18
CA THR A 312 -15.44 9.96 -6.53
C THR A 312 -16.64 10.07 -7.47
N LEU A 313 -17.58 9.12 -7.44
CA LEU A 313 -18.80 9.18 -8.23
C LEU A 313 -19.68 10.38 -7.84
N HIS A 314 -19.77 10.67 -6.54
CA HIS A 314 -20.49 11.84 -6.05
C HIS A 314 -19.85 13.15 -6.57
N TRP A 315 -18.54 13.28 -6.44
CA TRP A 315 -17.79 14.41 -6.97
C TRP A 315 -17.95 14.58 -8.50
N ILE A 316 -17.93 13.50 -9.28
CA ILE A 316 -18.18 13.55 -10.73
C ILE A 316 -19.59 14.05 -11.01
N LYS A 317 -20.59 13.57 -10.27
CA LYS A 317 -21.98 14.05 -10.41
C LYS A 317 -22.07 15.55 -10.17
N GLU A 318 -21.49 16.06 -9.08
CA GLU A 318 -21.45 17.49 -8.80
C GLU A 318 -20.76 18.32 -9.91
N ILE A 319 -19.71 17.76 -10.55
CA ILE A 319 -19.07 18.41 -11.69
C ILE A 319 -20.04 18.50 -12.87
N LEU A 320 -20.73 17.40 -13.20
CA LEU A 320 -21.69 17.36 -14.30
C LEU A 320 -22.84 18.32 -14.05
N ASP A 321 -23.39 18.35 -12.84
CA ASP A 321 -24.46 19.25 -12.45
C ASP A 321 -24.02 20.73 -12.64
N ARG A 322 -22.83 21.12 -12.13
CA ARG A 322 -22.28 22.47 -12.32
C ARG A 322 -22.04 22.81 -13.80
N ASN A 323 -21.58 21.87 -14.62
CA ASN A 323 -21.42 22.13 -16.04
C ASN A 323 -22.78 22.39 -16.71
N SER A 324 -23.79 21.60 -16.40
CA SER A 324 -25.15 21.77 -16.92
C SER A 324 -25.74 23.12 -16.50
N GLU A 325 -25.61 23.50 -15.22
CA GLU A 325 -26.07 24.81 -14.70
C GLU A 325 -25.41 26.00 -15.41
N ASN A 326 -24.18 25.84 -15.88
CA ASN A 326 -23.45 26.86 -16.64
C ASN A 326 -23.60 26.73 -18.16
N GLY A 327 -24.49 25.88 -18.66
CA GLY A 327 -24.81 25.72 -20.09
C GLY A 327 -23.77 24.87 -20.87
N TYR A 328 -22.89 24.15 -20.19
CA TYR A 328 -21.96 23.21 -20.82
C TYR A 328 -22.55 21.78 -20.77
N GLU A 329 -23.14 21.34 -21.86
CA GLU A 329 -23.61 19.95 -21.98
C GLU A 329 -22.43 19.01 -22.28
N VAL A 330 -22.31 17.93 -21.50
CA VAL A 330 -21.41 16.81 -21.82
C VAL A 330 -22.12 15.94 -22.85
N LYS A 331 -21.60 15.99 -24.09
CA LYS A 331 -22.15 15.22 -25.23
C LYS A 331 -21.70 13.77 -25.18
#